data_7dd1c3568284e87551d4f99c2c02924d
#
_entry.id   7dd1c3568284e87551d4f99c2c02924d
#
_cell.length_a   1.000
_cell.length_b   1.000
_cell.length_c   1.000
_cell.angle_alpha   90.00
_cell.angle_beta   90.00
_cell.angle_gamma   90.00
#
_symmetry.space_group_name_H-M   'P 1'
#
loop_
_entity.id
_entity.type
_entity.pdbx_description
1 polymer ?
#
loop_
_entity_poly.entity_id
_entity_poly.type
_entity_poly.pdbx_seq_one_letter_code
_entity_poly.pdbx_strand_id
1 'polypeptide(L)'
;MKQNLSYKNIHIGAIATFYIIALLVRLISLHVADKCSAIETNYAFQVSAALVTGLGPALGALVAMFLFKRKTEYTLIGKSAWKSITTIVIPCIVFGIIGGWNLGVTCFWAFAYGLLEEYGWRGFLQYELRNLPVWQYVLIITVMWFLWHLDLNQRSVLTFFPLLLFASWGIERWQLILIRCFSVQLFMASSTSRNTGCFPIPPIS
;
A
#
# COMPACT_ATOMS: atom_id res chain seq x y z
N MET A 1 -0.81 -19.53 -27.77
CA MET A 1 -1.80 -20.27 -26.93
C MET A 1 -2.85 -19.28 -26.46
N LYS A 2 -4.11 -19.37 -26.94
CA LYS A 2 -5.23 -18.57 -26.43
C LYS A 2 -5.62 -19.15 -25.06
N GLN A 3 -5.27 -18.48 -23.97
CA GLN A 3 -5.84 -18.79 -22.66
C GLN A 3 -7.34 -18.58 -22.74
N ASN A 4 -8.12 -19.63 -22.59
CA ASN A 4 -9.56 -19.52 -22.40
C ASN A 4 -9.79 -18.76 -21.07
N LEU A 5 -10.12 -17.48 -21.21
CA LEU A 5 -10.41 -16.55 -20.12
C LEU A 5 -11.66 -17.06 -19.38
N SER A 6 -11.46 -17.75 -18.28
CA SER A 6 -12.55 -18.20 -17.44
C SER A 6 -12.80 -17.17 -16.33
N TYR A 7 -13.74 -16.25 -16.55
CA TYR A 7 -14.29 -15.37 -15.51
C TYR A 7 -14.96 -16.14 -14.36
N LYS A 8 -15.14 -17.46 -14.51
CA LYS A 8 -15.84 -18.36 -13.59
C LYS A 8 -15.22 -18.48 -12.20
N ASN A 9 -13.97 -18.05 -12.01
CA ASN A 9 -13.24 -18.23 -10.75
C ASN A 9 -13.05 -16.95 -9.94
N ILE A 10 -13.60 -15.80 -10.42
CA ILE A 10 -13.50 -14.52 -9.69
C ILE A 10 -14.63 -14.47 -8.67
N HIS A 11 -14.27 -14.33 -7.39
CA HIS A 11 -15.26 -14.26 -6.32
C HIS A 11 -15.58 -12.80 -5.98
N ILE A 12 -16.59 -12.24 -6.67
CA ILE A 12 -16.98 -10.82 -6.52
C ILE A 12 -17.30 -10.47 -5.05
N GLY A 13 -17.99 -11.38 -4.31
CA GLY A 13 -18.29 -11.16 -2.90
C GLY A 13 -17.05 -11.01 -2.02
N ALA A 14 -16.00 -11.79 -2.29
CA ALA A 14 -14.74 -11.68 -1.57
C ALA A 14 -14.02 -10.35 -1.88
N ILE A 15 -14.00 -9.92 -3.15
CA ILE A 15 -13.42 -8.65 -3.58
C ILE A 15 -14.20 -7.46 -2.98
N ALA A 16 -15.53 -7.51 -3.00
CA ALA A 16 -16.37 -6.47 -2.41
C ALA A 16 -16.14 -6.36 -0.90
N THR A 17 -16.10 -7.48 -0.18
CA THR A 17 -15.83 -7.51 1.26
C THR A 17 -14.44 -6.94 1.56
N PHE A 18 -13.42 -7.37 0.83
CA PHE A 18 -12.07 -6.81 0.93
C PHE A 18 -12.09 -5.28 0.83
N TYR A 19 -12.71 -4.77 -0.23
CA TYR A 19 -12.69 -3.34 -0.53
C TYR A 19 -13.49 -2.50 0.47
N ILE A 20 -14.68 -3.00 0.86
CA ILE A 20 -15.51 -2.31 1.86
C ILE A 20 -14.76 -2.19 3.19
N ILE A 21 -14.14 -3.26 3.67
CA ILE A 21 -13.37 -3.23 4.92
C ILE A 21 -12.16 -2.31 4.80
N ALA A 22 -11.42 -2.39 3.69
CA ALA A 22 -10.28 -1.50 3.45
C ALA A 22 -10.69 -0.02 3.49
N LEU A 23 -11.83 0.33 2.85
CA LEU A 23 -12.39 1.68 2.88
C LEU A 23 -12.86 2.10 4.27
N LEU A 24 -13.58 1.23 5.00
CA LEU A 24 -14.06 1.53 6.34
C LEU A 24 -12.90 1.84 7.29
N VAL A 25 -11.84 1.03 7.27
CA VAL A 25 -10.64 1.27 8.09
C VAL A 25 -9.99 2.59 7.68
N ARG A 26 -9.91 2.89 6.38
CA ARG A 26 -9.39 4.17 5.87
C ARG A 26 -10.18 5.36 6.40
N LEU A 27 -11.51 5.33 6.30
CA LEU A 27 -12.39 6.40 6.77
C LEU A 27 -12.29 6.60 8.28
N ILE A 28 -12.28 5.49 9.06
CA ILE A 28 -12.12 5.56 10.51
C ILE A 28 -10.76 6.17 10.88
N SER A 29 -9.67 5.72 10.24
CA SER A 29 -8.33 6.23 10.53
C SER A 29 -8.18 7.71 10.18
N LEU A 30 -8.75 8.17 9.07
CA LEU A 30 -8.77 9.59 8.71
C LEU A 30 -9.55 10.43 9.72
N HIS A 31 -10.73 9.96 10.15
CA HIS A 31 -11.53 10.65 11.14
C HIS A 31 -10.84 10.74 12.51
N VAL A 32 -10.16 9.66 12.94
CA VAL A 32 -9.36 9.64 14.17
C VAL A 32 -8.16 10.57 14.04
N ALA A 33 -7.43 10.51 12.93
CA ALA A 33 -6.29 11.38 12.70
C ALA A 33 -6.66 12.87 12.71
N ASP A 34 -7.77 13.24 12.09
CA ASP A 34 -8.28 14.62 12.05
C ASP A 34 -8.59 15.14 13.48
N LYS A 35 -9.30 14.35 14.29
CA LYS A 35 -9.61 14.70 15.68
C LYS A 35 -8.37 14.80 16.57
N CYS A 36 -7.40 13.94 16.36
CA CYS A 36 -6.21 13.85 17.21
C CYS A 36 -5.10 14.81 16.75
N SER A 37 -5.04 15.19 15.48
CA SER A 37 -4.06 16.16 14.97
C SER A 37 -4.16 17.52 15.63
N ALA A 38 -5.35 17.88 16.14
CA ALA A 38 -5.57 19.10 16.92
C ALA A 38 -4.99 19.02 18.34
N ILE A 39 -4.65 17.83 18.84
CA ILE A 39 -4.29 17.58 20.24
C ILE A 39 -2.81 17.20 20.38
N GLU A 40 -2.23 16.46 19.41
CA GLU A 40 -0.87 15.96 19.52
C GLU A 40 -0.03 16.15 18.26
N THR A 41 1.11 16.84 18.45
CA THR A 41 2.19 16.94 17.44
C THR A 41 3.22 15.82 17.56
N ASN A 42 2.96 14.79 18.38
CA ASN A 42 3.93 13.73 18.66
C ASN A 42 4.15 12.84 17.43
N TYR A 43 5.40 12.71 17.00
CA TYR A 43 5.82 11.85 15.88
C TYR A 43 5.33 10.40 16.00
N ALA A 44 5.39 9.81 17.20
CA ALA A 44 4.94 8.43 17.42
C ALA A 44 3.44 8.27 17.14
N PHE A 45 2.61 9.27 17.49
CA PHE A 45 1.19 9.27 17.19
C PHE A 45 0.93 9.31 15.67
N GLN A 46 1.64 10.18 14.94
CA GLN A 46 1.49 10.32 13.50
C GLN A 46 1.89 9.05 12.75
N VAL A 47 2.98 8.39 13.17
CA VAL A 47 3.39 7.08 12.64
C VAL A 47 2.35 6.01 12.92
N SER A 48 1.81 5.97 14.14
CA SER A 48 0.78 5.01 14.52
C SER A 48 -0.50 5.19 13.71
N ALA A 49 -0.95 6.42 13.50
CA ALA A 49 -2.11 6.74 12.69
C ALA A 49 -1.92 6.31 11.23
N ALA A 50 -0.73 6.55 10.67
CA ALA A 50 -0.38 6.09 9.34
C ALA A 50 -0.41 4.57 9.22
N LEU A 51 0.18 3.83 10.19
CA LEU A 51 0.17 2.37 10.20
C LEU A 51 -1.25 1.80 10.27
N VAL A 52 -2.12 2.39 11.12
CA VAL A 52 -3.54 2.00 11.22
C VAL A 52 -4.22 2.16 9.85
N THR A 53 -3.92 3.24 9.14
CA THR A 53 -4.42 3.44 7.78
C THR A 53 -3.97 2.32 6.83
N GLY A 54 -2.69 1.97 6.84
CA GLY A 54 -2.13 0.88 6.01
C GLY A 54 -2.68 -0.51 6.36
N LEU A 55 -3.18 -0.71 7.58
CA LEU A 55 -3.83 -1.96 7.99
C LEU A 55 -5.14 -2.24 7.22
N GLY A 56 -5.80 -1.22 6.67
CA GLY A 56 -7.09 -1.38 5.98
C GLY A 56 -7.06 -2.48 4.92
N PRO A 57 -6.20 -2.41 3.90
CA PRO A 57 -6.07 -3.45 2.89
C PRO A 57 -5.70 -4.82 3.46
N ALA A 58 -4.79 -4.89 4.45
CA ALA A 58 -4.42 -6.15 5.07
C ALA A 58 -5.59 -6.80 5.81
N LEU A 59 -6.32 -6.04 6.63
CA LEU A 59 -7.50 -6.52 7.35
C LEU A 59 -8.61 -6.93 6.38
N GLY A 60 -8.86 -6.13 5.35
CA GLY A 60 -9.83 -6.47 4.31
C GLY A 60 -9.52 -7.81 3.64
N ALA A 61 -8.24 -8.05 3.32
CA ALA A 61 -7.79 -9.31 2.76
C ALA A 61 -7.99 -10.49 3.72
N LEU A 62 -7.58 -10.33 4.99
CA LEU A 62 -7.71 -11.38 6.00
C LEU A 62 -9.18 -11.76 6.22
N VAL A 63 -10.07 -10.78 6.37
CA VAL A 63 -11.50 -11.02 6.57
C VAL A 63 -12.12 -11.67 5.33
N ALA A 64 -11.81 -11.21 4.12
CA ALA A 64 -12.31 -11.81 2.89
C ALA A 64 -11.82 -13.25 2.74
N MET A 65 -10.54 -13.54 3.03
CA MET A 65 -10.01 -14.90 3.01
C MET A 65 -10.69 -15.81 4.03
N PHE A 66 -10.95 -15.31 5.23
CA PHE A 66 -11.61 -16.08 6.29
C PHE A 66 -13.07 -16.41 5.93
N LEU A 67 -13.87 -15.39 5.55
CA LEU A 67 -15.29 -15.54 5.27
C LEU A 67 -15.55 -16.40 4.03
N PHE A 68 -14.77 -16.24 2.99
CA PHE A 68 -14.99 -16.95 1.71
C PHE A 68 -14.05 -18.15 1.53
N LYS A 69 -13.30 -18.54 2.57
CA LYS A 69 -12.34 -19.67 2.56
C LYS A 69 -11.36 -19.58 1.38
N ARG A 70 -10.93 -18.33 1.06
CA ARG A 70 -9.97 -18.08 -0.01
C ARG A 70 -8.53 -18.25 0.52
N LYS A 71 -7.62 -18.56 -0.37
CA LYS A 71 -6.19 -18.69 -0.05
C LYS A 71 -5.40 -17.71 -0.91
N THR A 72 -4.27 -17.27 -0.42
CA THR A 72 -3.27 -16.54 -1.19
C THR A 72 -1.98 -17.34 -1.21
N GLU A 73 -1.26 -17.29 -2.32
CA GLU A 73 0.09 -17.88 -2.43
C GLU A 73 1.17 -16.88 -2.02
N TYR A 74 0.79 -15.63 -1.79
CA TYR A 74 1.74 -14.58 -1.41
C TYR A 74 2.03 -14.62 0.09
N THR A 75 3.32 -14.59 0.41
CA THR A 75 3.80 -14.44 1.78
C THR A 75 4.39 -13.05 1.95
N LEU A 76 4.22 -12.43 3.12
CA LEU A 76 4.80 -11.13 3.44
C LEU A 76 6.34 -11.14 3.32
N ILE A 77 6.94 -12.29 3.52
CA ILE A 77 8.41 -12.46 3.53
C ILE A 77 8.93 -12.90 2.14
N GLY A 78 8.04 -13.21 1.18
CA GLY A 78 8.44 -13.70 -0.15
C GLY A 78 9.12 -15.08 -0.11
N LYS A 79 9.83 -15.44 -1.18
CA LYS A 79 10.51 -16.75 -1.29
C LYS A 79 11.82 -16.86 -0.50
N SER A 80 12.40 -15.73 -0.05
CA SER A 80 13.65 -15.69 0.68
C SER A 80 13.61 -14.63 1.77
N ALA A 81 13.50 -15.05 3.02
CA ALA A 81 13.46 -14.16 4.18
C ALA A 81 14.70 -13.22 4.21
N TRP A 82 15.89 -13.76 3.91
CA TRP A 82 17.11 -12.96 3.89
C TRP A 82 17.07 -11.82 2.87
N LYS A 83 16.63 -12.10 1.63
CA LYS A 83 16.51 -11.06 0.61
C LYS A 83 15.49 -9.99 1.00
N SER A 84 14.39 -10.38 1.60
CA SER A 84 13.36 -9.44 2.07
C SER A 84 13.86 -8.57 3.21
N ILE A 85 14.56 -9.16 4.19
CA ILE A 85 15.15 -8.44 5.31
C ILE A 85 16.21 -7.44 4.81
N THR A 86 17.14 -7.87 3.96
CA THR A 86 18.18 -6.99 3.42
C THR A 86 17.59 -5.84 2.59
N THR A 87 16.52 -6.09 1.83
CA THR A 87 15.82 -5.06 1.05
C THR A 87 15.21 -3.95 1.92
N ILE A 88 14.84 -4.26 3.17
CA ILE A 88 14.32 -3.29 4.13
C ILE A 88 15.46 -2.63 4.91
N VAL A 89 16.35 -3.44 5.46
CA VAL A 89 17.39 -2.98 6.40
C VAL A 89 18.42 -2.09 5.72
N ILE A 90 18.86 -2.46 4.50
CA ILE A 90 19.91 -1.67 3.80
C ILE A 90 19.45 -0.22 3.52
N PRO A 91 18.27 0.05 2.94
CA PRO A 91 17.80 1.43 2.77
C PRO A 91 17.66 2.17 4.10
N CYS A 92 17.14 1.52 5.15
CA CYS A 92 17.00 2.16 6.46
C CYS A 92 18.35 2.60 7.03
N ILE A 93 19.39 1.77 6.89
CA ILE A 93 20.76 2.12 7.31
C ILE A 93 21.30 3.28 6.46
N VAL A 94 21.16 3.21 5.14
CA VAL A 94 21.65 4.25 4.22
C VAL A 94 20.98 5.59 4.53
N PHE A 95 19.66 5.63 4.67
CA PHE A 95 18.94 6.86 5.02
C PHE A 95 19.27 7.33 6.43
N GLY A 96 19.51 6.41 7.37
CA GLY A 96 19.97 6.74 8.72
C GLY A 96 21.37 7.37 8.73
N ILE A 97 22.27 6.95 7.86
CA ILE A 97 23.63 7.55 7.71
C ILE A 97 23.55 8.94 7.06
N ILE A 98 22.74 9.08 5.99
CA ILE A 98 22.67 10.32 5.21
C ILE A 98 21.89 11.41 5.94
N GLY A 99 20.76 11.07 6.55
CA GLY A 99 19.80 12.02 7.14
C GLY A 99 19.56 11.85 8.63
N GLY A 100 20.41 11.08 9.33
CA GLY A 100 20.31 10.83 10.75
C GLY A 100 19.28 9.75 11.14
N TRP A 101 19.30 9.38 12.41
CA TRP A 101 18.48 8.30 12.97
C TRP A 101 16.98 8.41 12.63
N ASN A 102 16.44 9.62 12.71
CA ASN A 102 15.01 9.85 12.44
C ASN A 102 14.63 9.46 11.02
N LEU A 103 15.48 9.73 10.01
CA LEU A 103 15.19 9.38 8.62
C LEU A 103 15.26 7.86 8.41
N GLY A 104 16.19 7.17 9.06
CA GLY A 104 16.27 5.71 9.03
C GLY A 104 15.03 5.05 9.64
N VAL A 105 14.56 5.56 10.79
CA VAL A 105 13.33 5.08 11.44
C VAL A 105 12.10 5.37 10.60
N THR A 106 12.00 6.56 10.00
CA THR A 106 10.91 6.91 9.08
C THR A 106 10.87 5.96 7.88
N CYS A 107 12.04 5.66 7.32
CA CYS A 107 12.14 4.68 6.23
C CYS A 107 11.63 3.30 6.63
N PHE A 108 11.98 2.82 7.83
CA PHE A 108 11.47 1.53 8.34
C PHE A 108 9.94 1.51 8.46
N TRP A 109 9.34 2.55 9.05
CA TRP A 109 7.89 2.63 9.21
C TRP A 109 7.17 2.73 7.86
N ALA A 110 7.76 3.43 6.90
CA ALA A 110 7.23 3.50 5.56
C ALA A 110 7.25 2.13 4.85
N PHE A 111 8.28 1.31 5.05
CA PHE A 111 8.28 -0.07 4.59
C PHE A 111 7.21 -0.92 5.28
N ALA A 112 7.04 -0.80 6.60
CA ALA A 112 6.01 -1.52 7.33
C ALA A 112 4.61 -1.19 6.80
N TYR A 113 4.34 0.11 6.60
CA TYR A 113 3.10 0.58 5.97
C TYR A 113 2.89 -0.02 4.57
N GLY A 114 3.91 0.09 3.70
CA GLY A 114 3.84 -0.45 2.34
C GLY A 114 3.61 -1.96 2.29
N LEU A 115 4.20 -2.74 3.22
CA LEU A 115 3.97 -4.17 3.31
C LEU A 115 2.51 -4.51 3.63
N LEU A 116 1.87 -3.75 4.52
CA LEU A 116 0.46 -3.94 4.88
C LEU A 116 -0.46 -3.64 3.68
N GLU A 117 -0.20 -2.57 2.96
CA GLU A 117 -0.94 -2.27 1.72
C GLU A 117 -0.72 -3.33 0.65
N GLU A 118 0.52 -3.70 0.38
CA GLU A 118 0.88 -4.68 -0.65
C GLU A 118 0.26 -6.05 -0.37
N TYR A 119 0.14 -6.44 0.89
CA TYR A 119 -0.54 -7.68 1.26
C TYR A 119 -1.99 -7.72 0.79
N GLY A 120 -2.72 -6.61 0.94
CA GLY A 120 -4.10 -6.51 0.48
C GLY A 120 -4.20 -6.41 -1.05
N TRP A 121 -3.50 -5.44 -1.64
CA TRP A 121 -3.63 -5.14 -3.07
C TRP A 121 -3.00 -6.19 -3.97
N ARG A 122 -1.81 -6.67 -3.61
CA ARG A 122 -1.04 -7.63 -4.43
C ARG A 122 -1.20 -9.06 -3.94
N GLY A 123 -1.19 -9.23 -2.61
CA GLY A 123 -1.36 -10.55 -2.03
C GLY A 123 -2.74 -11.12 -2.29
N PHE A 124 -3.80 -10.38 -1.99
CA PHE A 124 -5.16 -10.86 -2.11
C PHE A 124 -5.83 -10.46 -3.43
N LEU A 125 -5.99 -9.16 -3.71
CA LEU A 125 -6.80 -8.70 -4.84
C LEU A 125 -6.20 -9.13 -6.19
N GLN A 126 -4.90 -8.97 -6.38
CA GLN A 126 -4.22 -9.43 -7.59
C GLN A 126 -4.35 -10.95 -7.78
N TYR A 127 -4.27 -11.71 -6.69
CA TYR A 127 -4.44 -13.15 -6.74
C TYR A 127 -5.88 -13.55 -7.15
N GLU A 128 -6.90 -12.88 -6.64
CA GLU A 128 -8.30 -13.10 -7.05
C GLU A 128 -8.54 -12.75 -8.53
N LEU A 129 -7.85 -11.72 -9.04
CA LEU A 129 -8.02 -11.25 -10.41
C LEU A 129 -7.05 -11.89 -11.43
N ARG A 130 -6.16 -12.80 -11.02
CA ARG A 130 -5.09 -13.38 -11.85
C ARG A 130 -5.57 -14.09 -13.12
N ASN A 131 -6.84 -14.48 -13.19
CA ASN A 131 -7.43 -15.12 -14.37
C ASN A 131 -7.86 -14.12 -15.45
N LEU A 132 -7.79 -12.81 -15.16
CA LEU A 132 -8.01 -11.76 -16.16
C LEU A 132 -6.75 -11.49 -16.96
N PRO A 133 -6.89 -10.88 -18.16
CA PRO A 133 -5.76 -10.32 -18.87
C PRO A 133 -4.99 -9.32 -17.99
N VAL A 134 -3.65 -9.28 -18.12
CA VAL A 134 -2.78 -8.42 -17.33
C VAL A 134 -3.27 -6.97 -17.27
N TRP A 135 -3.61 -6.39 -18.42
CA TRP A 135 -4.06 -5.01 -18.49
C TRP A 135 -5.38 -4.75 -17.72
N GLN A 136 -6.29 -5.74 -17.67
CA GLN A 136 -7.58 -5.60 -16.96
C GLN A 136 -7.38 -5.61 -15.46
N TYR A 137 -6.67 -6.61 -14.92
CA TYR A 137 -6.48 -6.64 -13.48
C TYR A 137 -5.56 -5.52 -12.98
N VAL A 138 -4.56 -5.11 -13.75
CA VAL A 138 -3.74 -3.94 -13.43
C VAL A 138 -4.61 -2.68 -13.35
N LEU A 139 -5.49 -2.47 -14.33
CA LEU A 139 -6.39 -1.32 -14.33
C LEU A 139 -7.37 -1.36 -13.15
N ILE A 140 -7.99 -2.52 -12.88
CA ILE A 140 -8.92 -2.69 -11.76
C ILE A 140 -8.22 -2.39 -10.42
N ILE A 141 -7.04 -2.97 -10.18
CA ILE A 141 -6.27 -2.72 -8.95
C ILE A 141 -5.93 -1.24 -8.83
N THR A 142 -5.44 -0.63 -9.92
CA THR A 142 -5.07 0.79 -9.93
C THR A 142 -6.24 1.69 -9.59
N VAL A 143 -7.41 1.46 -10.20
CA VAL A 143 -8.63 2.24 -9.93
C VAL A 143 -9.08 2.05 -8.47
N MET A 144 -9.17 0.82 -8.00
CA MET A 144 -9.60 0.54 -6.63
C MET A 144 -8.63 1.13 -5.61
N TRP A 145 -7.33 1.01 -5.84
CA TRP A 145 -6.30 1.55 -4.97
C TRP A 145 -6.30 3.08 -4.97
N PHE A 146 -6.42 3.70 -6.14
CA PHE A 146 -6.54 5.16 -6.26
C PHE A 146 -7.77 5.69 -5.51
N LEU A 147 -8.93 5.09 -5.70
CA LEU A 147 -10.17 5.48 -5.00
C LEU A 147 -10.08 5.28 -3.48
N TRP A 148 -9.35 4.26 -3.01
CA TRP A 148 -9.12 4.03 -1.60
C TRP A 148 -8.31 5.16 -0.93
N HIS A 149 -7.46 5.87 -1.66
CA HIS A 149 -6.74 7.01 -1.11
C HIS A 149 -7.65 8.20 -0.77
N LEU A 150 -8.85 8.26 -1.34
CA LEU A 150 -9.86 9.32 -1.14
C LEU A 150 -9.35 10.72 -1.50
N ASP A 151 -8.31 10.81 -2.34
CA ASP A 151 -7.73 12.06 -2.82
C ASP A 151 -8.02 12.23 -4.31
N LEU A 152 -9.18 12.82 -4.62
CA LEU A 152 -9.69 12.98 -5.98
C LEU A 152 -9.41 14.38 -6.57
N ASN A 153 -8.44 15.11 -6.01
CA ASN A 153 -8.08 16.40 -6.57
C ASN A 153 -7.39 16.24 -7.94
N GLN A 154 -7.47 17.29 -8.76
CA GLN A 154 -6.94 17.26 -10.13
C GLN A 154 -5.44 16.88 -10.18
N ARG A 155 -4.64 17.33 -9.21
CA ARG A 155 -3.22 17.00 -9.13
C ARG A 155 -3.01 15.51 -8.90
N SER A 156 -3.74 14.91 -7.97
CA SER A 156 -3.66 13.47 -7.68
C SER A 156 -4.11 12.62 -8.87
N VAL A 157 -5.15 13.03 -9.57
CA VAL A 157 -5.59 12.33 -10.79
C VAL A 157 -4.49 12.38 -11.85
N LEU A 158 -3.83 13.51 -12.05
CA LEU A 158 -2.84 13.69 -13.12
C LEU A 158 -1.46 13.09 -12.79
N THR A 159 -1.09 12.99 -11.51
CA THR A 159 0.24 12.53 -11.11
C THR A 159 0.22 11.17 -10.42
N PHE A 160 -0.65 10.96 -9.46
CA PHE A 160 -0.67 9.75 -8.64
C PHE A 160 -1.31 8.56 -9.35
N PHE A 161 -2.42 8.77 -10.07
CA PHE A 161 -3.07 7.70 -10.80
C PHE A 161 -2.14 7.08 -11.87
N PRO A 162 -1.46 7.85 -12.75
CA PRO A 162 -0.48 7.29 -13.67
C PRO A 162 0.68 6.58 -12.97
N LEU A 163 1.15 7.12 -11.84
CA LEU A 163 2.20 6.49 -11.05
C LEU A 163 1.79 5.11 -10.53
N LEU A 164 0.57 4.98 -9.98
CA LEU A 164 0.01 3.72 -9.55
C LEU A 164 -0.15 2.73 -10.72
N LEU A 165 -0.57 3.21 -11.88
CA LEU A 165 -0.73 2.41 -13.08
C LEU A 165 0.63 1.84 -13.53
N PHE A 166 1.65 2.70 -13.65
CA PHE A 166 3.00 2.29 -14.01
C PHE A 166 3.62 1.35 -12.97
N ALA A 167 3.45 1.65 -11.68
CA ALA A 167 3.93 0.79 -10.61
C ALA A 167 3.25 -0.59 -10.67
N SER A 168 1.94 -0.62 -10.88
CA SER A 168 1.18 -1.86 -10.99
C SER A 168 1.61 -2.70 -12.20
N TRP A 169 1.79 -2.08 -13.34
CA TRP A 169 2.24 -2.73 -14.56
C TRP A 169 3.71 -3.16 -14.49
N GLY A 170 4.59 -2.29 -13.99
CA GLY A 170 6.02 -2.56 -13.86
C GLY A 170 6.31 -3.71 -12.89
N ILE A 171 5.58 -3.79 -11.78
CA ILE A 171 5.70 -4.88 -10.81
C ILE A 171 5.35 -6.21 -11.46
N GLU A 172 4.26 -6.27 -12.23
CA GLU A 172 3.84 -7.48 -12.92
C GLU A 172 4.88 -7.93 -13.95
N ARG A 173 5.42 -6.99 -14.72
CA ARG A 173 6.35 -7.29 -15.81
C ARG A 173 7.75 -7.69 -15.32
N TRP A 174 8.22 -7.09 -14.22
CA TRP A 174 9.62 -7.17 -13.80
C TRP A 174 9.82 -7.90 -12.49
N GLN A 175 8.76 -8.25 -11.76
CA GLN A 175 8.78 -8.89 -10.42
C GLN A 175 9.74 -8.20 -9.43
N LEU A 176 10.04 -6.93 -9.65
CA LEU A 176 11.02 -6.18 -8.86
C LEU A 176 10.38 -5.65 -7.59
N ILE A 177 10.61 -6.33 -6.48
CA ILE A 177 10.16 -5.95 -5.12
C ILE A 177 10.64 -4.54 -4.74
N LEU A 178 11.79 -4.10 -5.23
CA LEU A 178 12.35 -2.77 -4.95
C LEU A 178 11.49 -1.61 -5.46
N ILE A 179 10.85 -1.76 -6.62
CA ILE A 179 9.94 -0.74 -7.16
C ILE A 179 8.68 -0.63 -6.29
N ARG A 180 8.28 -1.72 -5.63
CA ARG A 180 7.09 -1.81 -4.78
C ARG A 180 7.10 -0.81 -3.62
N CYS A 181 8.24 -0.69 -2.95
CA CYS A 181 8.36 0.20 -1.79
C CYS A 181 8.70 1.64 -2.18
N PHE A 182 9.46 1.85 -3.24
CA PHE A 182 10.01 3.17 -3.59
C PHE A 182 8.99 4.11 -4.24
N SER A 183 8.08 3.60 -5.09
CA SER A 183 7.11 4.43 -5.82
C SER A 183 6.02 5.01 -4.92
N VAL A 184 5.54 4.25 -3.95
CA VAL A 184 4.55 4.72 -2.97
C VAL A 184 5.17 5.72 -2.02
N GLN A 185 6.43 5.52 -1.63
CA GLN A 185 7.13 6.40 -0.68
C GLN A 185 7.55 7.75 -1.28
N LEU A 186 8.02 7.78 -2.53
CA LEU A 186 8.36 9.04 -3.19
C LEU A 186 7.13 9.95 -3.33
N PHE A 187 5.97 9.37 -3.55
CA PHE A 187 4.73 10.13 -3.63
C PHE A 187 4.26 10.61 -2.25
N MET A 188 4.32 9.75 -1.22
CA MET A 188 3.99 10.17 0.14
C MET A 188 4.92 11.29 0.62
N ALA A 189 6.19 11.22 0.36
CA ALA A 189 7.14 12.29 0.68
C ALA A 189 6.86 13.60 -0.09
N SER A 190 6.40 13.52 -1.33
CA SER A 190 6.08 14.71 -2.15
C SER A 190 4.72 15.34 -1.85
N SER A 191 3.75 14.56 -1.37
CA SER A 191 2.42 15.07 -0.98
C SER A 191 2.39 15.66 0.43
N THR A 192 3.31 15.28 1.29
CA THR A 192 3.41 15.70 2.70
C THR A 192 3.83 17.17 2.88
N SER A 193 4.27 17.84 1.81
CA SER A 193 4.69 19.25 1.92
C SER A 193 3.54 20.23 2.14
N ARG A 194 2.28 19.82 2.03
CA ARG A 194 1.11 20.66 2.39
C ARG A 194 -0.13 19.81 2.74
N ASN A 195 -0.48 19.80 3.99
CA ASN A 195 -1.84 19.60 4.55
C ASN A 195 -2.51 18.22 4.54
N THR A 196 -1.85 17.10 4.39
CA THR A 196 -2.49 15.81 4.69
C THR A 196 -1.54 14.94 5.50
N GLY A 197 -1.96 14.59 6.72
CA GLY A 197 -1.18 13.95 7.80
C GLY A 197 -0.61 12.55 7.54
N CYS A 198 0.14 12.39 6.47
CA CYS A 198 0.93 11.18 6.23
C CYS A 198 2.41 11.56 6.30
N PHE A 199 3.09 11.12 7.33
CA PHE A 199 4.52 11.21 7.59
C PHE A 199 5.13 12.62 7.54
N PRO A 200 5.20 13.35 8.65
CA PRO A 200 6.02 14.54 8.72
C PRO A 200 7.50 14.14 8.65
N ILE A 201 8.21 14.74 7.71
CA ILE A 201 9.68 14.73 7.75
C ILE A 201 10.06 15.66 8.90
N PRO A 202 10.79 15.19 9.94
CA PRO A 202 11.25 16.10 11.01
C PRO A 202 12.13 17.18 10.40
N PRO A 203 12.09 18.43 10.92
CA PRO A 203 12.97 19.49 10.47
C PRO A 203 14.43 19.04 10.60
N ILE A 204 15.19 19.21 9.54
CA ILE A 204 16.63 18.97 9.54
C ILE A 204 17.24 20.08 10.41
N SER A 205 17.68 19.70 11.61
CA SER A 205 18.44 20.56 12.51
C SER A 205 19.89 20.61 12.11
#